data_e61af16904b5675754c58b909410f57f
#
_entry.id   e61af16904b5675754c58b909410f57f
#
_cell.length_a   1.000
_cell.length_b   1.000
_cell.length_c   1.000
_cell.angle_alpha   90.00
_cell.angle_beta   90.00
_cell.angle_gamma   90.00
#
_symmetry.space_group_name_H-M   'P 1'
#
loop_
_entity.id
_entity.type
_entity.pdbx_description
1 polymer ?
#
loop_
_entity_poly.entity_id
_entity_poly.type
_entity_poly.pdbx_seq_one_letter_code
_entity_poly.pdbx_strand_id
1 'polypeptide(L)'
;MNFKNAWRSEKQSNSLSEVYASIKIPKTNSFWRKYLAFAGPGLMIAVGYMDPGNWATDIAGGSQFGYTLLSVILISNIFAMVLQHLSIKLGVVAERDLAQACRDHFTPRTNFILWILCEIAIAACDLAEVIGSAIALNLLFHIPLTWGIVITTADVLLILMLQARGFRWIESIVAGLIFIILGCFVYELIISQPSISEIFGGMVPQKEIIQNPAMLYIAIGILGATVMPHNLYLHSSIVQTRGYERTSEGKREAIKFATIDSTFSLMLAFFINAAILILAAATFHISGNKDVADIHDAYKMLAPILGTSAASIVFGVALLASGQNSTLTGTLAGQIVMEGFLNIKLKPWLRRLITRLIAVIPAFIVTIIYGEEGTMDLLVLSQVILSMQLSFAVVPLVMFTNEKAKMGEFANKPLLKIGVWIISIIIIILNLYLLYQTFFVDNV
;
A
#
# COMPACT_ATOMS: atom_id res chain seq x y z
N MET A 1 -22.35 16.29 -25.09
CA MET A 1 -21.27 17.14 -24.54
C MET A 1 -19.95 16.66 -25.08
N ASN A 2 -19.20 17.53 -25.75
CA ASN A 2 -17.89 17.17 -26.32
C ASN A 2 -16.85 17.15 -25.23
N PHE A 3 -16.45 15.96 -24.72
CA PHE A 3 -15.44 15.75 -23.66
C PHE A 3 -14.02 16.13 -24.09
N LYS A 4 -13.79 16.51 -25.35
CA LYS A 4 -12.47 16.85 -25.89
C LYS A 4 -11.78 18.04 -25.21
N ASN A 5 -12.54 18.97 -24.60
CA ASN A 5 -11.98 20.19 -23.99
C ASN A 5 -11.82 20.11 -22.45
N ALA A 6 -12.07 18.96 -21.80
CA ALA A 6 -11.96 18.83 -20.35
C ALA A 6 -10.50 18.61 -19.86
N TRP A 7 -9.63 18.21 -20.78
CA TRP A 7 -8.22 17.97 -20.54
C TRP A 7 -7.38 18.95 -21.37
N ARG A 8 -6.27 19.41 -20.81
CA ARG A 8 -5.35 20.33 -21.50
C ARG A 8 -4.68 19.68 -22.71
N SER A 9 -4.38 18.37 -22.62
CA SER A 9 -3.77 17.61 -23.71
C SER A 9 -4.60 16.38 -24.08
N GLU A 10 -4.45 15.94 -25.34
CA GLU A 10 -5.08 14.70 -25.80
C GLU A 10 -4.44 13.49 -25.11
N LYS A 11 -5.24 12.43 -24.95
CA LYS A 11 -4.76 11.16 -24.41
C LYS A 11 -3.69 10.58 -25.32
N GLN A 12 -2.53 10.33 -24.75
CA GLN A 12 -1.45 9.59 -25.39
C GLN A 12 -1.60 8.06 -25.17
N SER A 13 -0.54 7.29 -25.32
CA SER A 13 -0.57 5.85 -25.09
C SER A 13 -0.96 5.50 -23.64
N ASN A 14 -1.60 4.35 -23.45
CA ASN A 14 -1.88 3.86 -22.10
C ASN A 14 -0.58 3.45 -21.39
N SER A 15 -0.55 3.67 -20.07
CA SER A 15 0.45 3.00 -19.22
C SER A 15 0.16 1.49 -19.23
N LEU A 16 1.19 0.68 -19.14
CA LEU A 16 1.09 -0.79 -19.31
C LEU A 16 0.36 -1.20 -20.59
N SER A 17 0.72 -0.60 -21.73
CA SER A 17 0.03 -0.81 -23.01
C SER A 17 -0.02 -2.29 -23.44
N GLU A 18 0.94 -3.10 -23.03
CA GLU A 18 1.03 -4.55 -23.32
C GLU A 18 -0.07 -5.38 -22.64
N VAL A 19 -0.61 -4.91 -21.51
CA VAL A 19 -1.65 -5.63 -20.76
C VAL A 19 -3.01 -4.92 -20.79
N TYR A 20 -3.12 -3.80 -21.51
CA TYR A 20 -4.37 -3.07 -21.66
C TYR A 20 -5.46 -3.92 -22.28
N ALA A 21 -6.63 -4.02 -21.61
CA ALA A 21 -7.77 -4.84 -22.02
C ALA A 21 -7.42 -6.32 -22.33
N SER A 22 -6.32 -6.83 -21.78
CA SER A 22 -5.83 -8.21 -22.05
C SER A 22 -6.73 -9.28 -21.42
N ILE A 23 -7.48 -8.97 -20.38
CA ILE A 23 -8.36 -9.89 -19.68
C ILE A 23 -9.79 -9.71 -20.17
N LYS A 24 -10.28 -10.70 -20.91
CA LYS A 24 -11.64 -10.69 -21.47
C LYS A 24 -12.69 -10.88 -20.37
N ILE A 25 -13.73 -10.06 -20.38
CA ILE A 25 -14.89 -10.20 -19.50
C ILE A 25 -15.95 -11.06 -20.21
N PRO A 26 -16.40 -12.17 -19.59
CA PRO A 26 -17.39 -13.04 -20.19
C PRO A 26 -18.76 -12.35 -20.27
N LYS A 27 -19.42 -12.51 -21.43
CA LYS A 27 -20.82 -12.07 -21.59
C LYS A 27 -21.76 -13.10 -20.93
N THR A 28 -21.99 -12.96 -19.67
CA THR A 28 -22.81 -13.88 -18.87
C THR A 28 -23.62 -13.10 -17.82
N ASN A 29 -24.75 -13.64 -17.40
CA ASN A 29 -25.53 -13.10 -16.29
C ASN A 29 -25.09 -13.64 -14.94
N SER A 30 -24.13 -14.59 -14.90
CA SER A 30 -23.61 -15.15 -13.66
C SER A 30 -22.75 -14.14 -12.92
N PHE A 31 -23.15 -13.73 -11.71
CA PHE A 31 -22.41 -12.84 -10.83
C PHE A 31 -20.98 -13.35 -10.58
N TRP A 32 -20.84 -14.62 -10.18
CA TRP A 32 -19.55 -15.20 -9.81
C TRP A 32 -18.56 -15.27 -10.99
N ARG A 33 -19.05 -15.61 -12.22
CA ARG A 33 -18.18 -15.63 -13.41
C ARG A 33 -17.70 -14.24 -13.77
N LYS A 34 -18.54 -13.21 -13.66
CA LYS A 34 -18.14 -11.83 -13.87
C LYS A 34 -17.18 -11.36 -12.77
N TYR A 35 -17.52 -11.60 -11.50
CA TYR A 35 -16.66 -11.23 -10.39
C TYR A 35 -15.23 -11.81 -10.54
N LEU A 36 -15.10 -13.12 -10.80
CA LEU A 36 -13.80 -13.75 -11.00
C LEU A 36 -13.02 -13.20 -12.21
N ALA A 37 -13.71 -12.69 -13.24
CA ALA A 37 -13.05 -12.03 -14.35
C ALA A 37 -12.54 -10.63 -13.98
N PHE A 38 -13.24 -9.91 -13.12
CA PHE A 38 -12.79 -8.61 -12.59
C PHE A 38 -11.80 -8.75 -11.43
N ALA A 39 -11.87 -9.81 -10.64
CA ALA A 39 -11.02 -10.04 -9.48
C ALA A 39 -9.53 -10.09 -9.85
N GLY A 40 -8.70 -9.55 -8.97
CA GLY A 40 -7.24 -9.51 -9.08
C GLY A 40 -6.63 -8.13 -8.85
N PRO A 41 -7.06 -7.05 -9.52
CA PRO A 41 -6.53 -5.71 -9.23
C PRO A 41 -6.66 -5.32 -7.77
N GLY A 42 -7.80 -5.62 -7.14
CA GLY A 42 -8.00 -5.36 -5.72
C GLY A 42 -6.99 -6.09 -4.83
N LEU A 43 -6.69 -7.37 -5.11
CA LEU A 43 -5.67 -8.13 -4.38
C LEU A 43 -4.28 -7.51 -4.57
N MET A 44 -3.93 -7.11 -5.79
CA MET A 44 -2.66 -6.43 -6.05
C MET A 44 -2.53 -5.12 -5.29
N ILE A 45 -3.62 -4.37 -5.15
CA ILE A 45 -3.62 -3.13 -4.37
C ILE A 45 -3.51 -3.43 -2.87
N ALA A 46 -4.24 -4.45 -2.38
CA ALA A 46 -4.25 -4.82 -0.97
C ALA A 46 -2.85 -5.17 -0.43
N VAL A 47 -1.96 -5.66 -1.28
CA VAL A 47 -0.56 -5.96 -0.93
C VAL A 47 0.18 -4.76 -0.34
N GLY A 48 0.06 -3.60 -0.96
CA GLY A 48 0.72 -2.41 -0.46
C GLY A 48 0.18 -1.93 0.90
N TYR A 49 -0.98 -2.46 1.36
CA TYR A 49 -1.55 -2.16 2.68
C TYR A 49 -1.06 -3.12 3.77
N MET A 50 -0.15 -4.02 3.49
CA MET A 50 0.39 -5.00 4.43
C MET A 50 1.89 -5.22 4.21
N ASP A 51 2.59 -4.18 3.77
CA ASP A 51 4.05 -4.17 3.57
C ASP A 51 4.82 -4.15 4.91
N PRO A 52 6.13 -4.36 4.90
CA PRO A 52 6.93 -4.32 6.13
C PRO A 52 6.85 -2.99 6.91
N GLY A 53 6.55 -1.87 6.25
CA GLY A 53 6.33 -0.59 6.93
C GLY A 53 5.06 -0.57 7.79
N ASN A 54 3.97 -1.18 7.30
CA ASN A 54 2.76 -1.40 8.12
C ASN A 54 3.07 -2.28 9.33
N TRP A 55 3.91 -3.33 9.17
CA TRP A 55 4.30 -4.20 10.28
C TRP A 55 4.97 -3.42 11.40
N ALA A 56 5.94 -2.57 11.08
CA ALA A 56 6.65 -1.78 12.08
C ALA A 56 5.69 -0.88 12.89
N THR A 57 4.78 -0.17 12.22
CA THR A 57 3.82 0.72 12.89
C THR A 57 2.77 -0.04 13.69
N ASP A 58 2.31 -1.19 13.21
CA ASP A 58 1.31 -2.01 13.91
C ASP A 58 1.91 -2.72 15.13
N ILE A 59 3.17 -3.20 15.05
CA ILE A 59 3.89 -3.78 16.19
C ILE A 59 4.14 -2.73 17.26
N ALA A 60 4.66 -1.56 16.88
CA ALA A 60 4.89 -0.45 17.80
C ALA A 60 3.57 0.00 18.46
N GLY A 61 2.50 0.14 17.68
CA GLY A 61 1.18 0.50 18.19
C GLY A 61 0.61 -0.52 19.17
N GLY A 62 0.70 -1.80 18.84
CA GLY A 62 0.20 -2.90 19.67
C GLY A 62 1.01 -3.08 20.96
N SER A 63 2.34 -3.02 20.89
CA SER A 63 3.22 -3.18 22.05
C SER A 63 3.08 -2.02 23.05
N GLN A 64 3.04 -0.78 22.55
CA GLN A 64 2.98 0.40 23.41
C GLN A 64 1.58 0.67 23.96
N PHE A 65 0.54 0.55 23.14
CA PHE A 65 -0.82 1.04 23.45
C PHE A 65 -1.88 -0.06 23.47
N GLY A 66 -1.48 -1.33 23.40
CA GLY A 66 -2.41 -2.45 23.38
C GLY A 66 -3.36 -2.37 22.17
N TYR A 67 -4.62 -2.59 22.40
CA TYR A 67 -5.63 -2.65 21.32
C TYR A 67 -6.16 -1.27 20.87
N THR A 68 -5.76 -0.17 21.51
CA THR A 68 -6.37 1.16 21.31
C THR A 68 -6.30 1.67 19.88
N LEU A 69 -5.21 1.36 19.16
CA LEU A 69 -4.99 1.83 17.79
C LEU A 69 -5.68 0.97 16.71
N LEU A 70 -6.43 -0.10 17.07
CA LEU A 70 -7.26 -0.84 16.12
C LEU A 70 -8.31 0.06 15.42
N SER A 71 -8.83 1.05 16.14
CA SER A 71 -9.75 2.04 15.55
C SER A 71 -9.07 2.87 14.45
N VAL A 72 -7.78 3.16 14.57
CA VAL A 72 -7.02 3.88 13.56
C VAL A 72 -6.83 3.01 12.31
N ILE A 73 -6.46 1.73 12.47
CA ILE A 73 -6.37 0.78 11.35
C ILE A 73 -7.71 0.69 10.62
N LEU A 74 -8.82 0.59 11.36
CA LEU A 74 -10.17 0.51 10.77
C LEU A 74 -10.52 1.77 9.98
N ILE A 75 -10.30 2.96 10.54
CA ILE A 75 -10.60 4.25 9.89
C ILE A 75 -9.70 4.43 8.66
N SER A 76 -8.41 4.14 8.78
CA SER A 76 -7.45 4.22 7.66
C SER A 76 -7.86 3.30 6.51
N ASN A 77 -8.32 2.08 6.81
CA ASN A 77 -8.80 1.14 5.81
C ASN A 77 -10.10 1.63 5.12
N ILE A 78 -11.01 2.26 5.87
CA ILE A 78 -12.21 2.89 5.28
C ILE A 78 -11.81 4.03 4.34
N PHE A 79 -10.85 4.88 4.72
CA PHE A 79 -10.32 5.92 3.85
C PHE A 79 -9.71 5.31 2.58
N ALA A 80 -8.93 4.25 2.73
CA ALA A 80 -8.36 3.51 1.62
C ALA A 80 -9.43 2.99 0.65
N MET A 81 -10.48 2.34 1.15
CA MET A 81 -11.59 1.84 0.32
C MET A 81 -12.25 2.96 -0.49
N VAL A 82 -12.50 4.10 0.13
CA VAL A 82 -13.11 5.26 -0.55
C VAL A 82 -12.18 5.81 -1.61
N LEU A 83 -10.89 6.00 -1.32
CA LEU A 83 -9.93 6.55 -2.27
C LEU A 83 -9.66 5.57 -3.42
N GLN A 84 -9.59 4.27 -3.15
CA GLN A 84 -9.45 3.25 -4.19
C GLN A 84 -10.69 3.17 -5.10
N HIS A 85 -11.89 3.37 -4.56
CA HIS A 85 -13.09 3.53 -5.40
C HIS A 85 -12.97 4.73 -6.37
N LEU A 86 -12.41 5.86 -5.92
CA LEU A 86 -12.16 6.99 -6.83
C LEU A 86 -11.13 6.66 -7.91
N SER A 87 -10.07 5.93 -7.57
CA SER A 87 -9.04 5.48 -8.52
C SER A 87 -9.65 4.57 -9.59
N ILE A 88 -10.49 3.61 -9.20
CA ILE A 88 -11.28 2.77 -10.12
C ILE A 88 -12.11 3.64 -11.05
N LYS A 89 -12.88 4.58 -10.49
CA LYS A 89 -13.73 5.47 -11.29
C LYS A 89 -12.94 6.27 -12.31
N LEU A 90 -11.80 6.84 -11.90
CA LEU A 90 -10.92 7.58 -12.78
C LEU A 90 -10.45 6.70 -13.94
N GLY A 91 -9.89 5.52 -13.63
CA GLY A 91 -9.37 4.58 -14.61
C GLY A 91 -10.41 4.10 -15.60
N VAL A 92 -11.61 3.75 -15.11
CA VAL A 92 -12.70 3.22 -15.94
C VAL A 92 -13.38 4.30 -16.78
N VAL A 93 -13.64 5.47 -16.20
CA VAL A 93 -14.46 6.50 -16.86
C VAL A 93 -13.64 7.39 -17.77
N ALA A 94 -12.54 7.94 -17.25
CA ALA A 94 -11.65 8.82 -17.99
C ALA A 94 -10.69 8.04 -18.91
N GLU A 95 -10.57 6.72 -18.71
CA GLU A 95 -9.62 5.85 -19.42
C GLU A 95 -8.18 6.36 -19.31
N ARG A 96 -7.87 7.02 -18.20
CA ARG A 96 -6.57 7.53 -17.79
C ARG A 96 -6.25 7.02 -16.39
N ASP A 97 -5.02 6.61 -16.15
CA ASP A 97 -4.55 6.49 -14.78
C ASP A 97 -4.31 7.87 -14.16
N LEU A 98 -4.08 7.91 -12.84
CA LEU A 98 -3.93 9.17 -12.11
C LEU A 98 -2.70 9.97 -12.59
N ALA A 99 -1.61 9.33 -12.98
CA ALA A 99 -0.41 10.00 -13.48
C ALA A 99 -0.67 10.64 -14.86
N GLN A 100 -1.34 9.90 -15.76
CA GLN A 100 -1.78 10.44 -17.05
C GLN A 100 -2.76 11.60 -16.86
N ALA A 101 -3.70 11.48 -15.91
CA ALA A 101 -4.66 12.52 -15.61
C ALA A 101 -3.96 13.80 -15.12
N CYS A 102 -2.95 13.67 -14.27
CA CYS A 102 -2.12 14.79 -13.81
C CYS A 102 -1.38 15.43 -14.99
N ARG A 103 -0.71 14.64 -15.82
CA ARG A 103 0.01 15.13 -17.03
C ARG A 103 -0.92 15.89 -17.97
N ASP A 104 -2.09 15.32 -18.23
CA ASP A 104 -3.04 15.88 -19.19
C ASP A 104 -3.81 17.10 -18.64
N HIS A 105 -3.74 17.36 -17.33
CA HIS A 105 -4.41 18.48 -16.67
C HIS A 105 -3.46 19.61 -16.28
N PHE A 106 -2.37 19.30 -15.56
CA PHE A 106 -1.47 20.31 -15.00
C PHE A 106 -0.47 20.86 -16.04
N THR A 107 0.20 21.97 -15.68
CA THR A 107 1.30 22.50 -16.49
C THR A 107 2.50 21.54 -16.49
N PRO A 108 3.39 21.58 -17.48
CA PRO A 108 4.58 20.71 -17.51
C PRO A 108 5.44 20.83 -16.26
N ARG A 109 5.57 22.04 -15.69
CA ARG A 109 6.35 22.27 -14.45
C ARG A 109 5.70 21.59 -13.25
N THR A 110 4.41 21.80 -13.04
CA THR A 110 3.66 21.15 -11.95
C THR A 110 3.68 19.64 -12.10
N ASN A 111 3.48 19.13 -13.32
CA ASN A 111 3.53 17.71 -13.62
C ASN A 111 4.90 17.09 -13.28
N PHE A 112 5.98 17.78 -13.61
CA PHE A 112 7.34 17.33 -13.30
C PHE A 112 7.60 17.27 -11.79
N ILE A 113 7.13 18.27 -11.02
CA ILE A 113 7.23 18.28 -9.55
C ILE A 113 6.45 17.11 -8.95
N LEU A 114 5.20 16.89 -9.40
CA LEU A 114 4.38 15.77 -8.92
C LEU A 114 5.03 14.42 -9.24
N TRP A 115 5.66 14.29 -10.41
CA TRP A 115 6.42 13.11 -10.77
C TRP A 115 7.59 12.86 -9.82
N ILE A 116 8.44 13.87 -9.55
CA ILE A 116 9.58 13.76 -8.62
C ILE A 116 9.09 13.31 -7.23
N LEU A 117 8.06 13.96 -6.69
CA LEU A 117 7.51 13.60 -5.38
C LEU A 117 7.02 12.15 -5.35
N CYS A 118 6.40 11.70 -6.43
CA CYS A 118 5.92 10.32 -6.55
C CYS A 118 7.07 9.31 -6.67
N GLU A 119 8.13 9.62 -7.42
CA GLU A 119 9.32 8.76 -7.54
C GLU A 119 10.08 8.64 -6.21
N ILE A 120 10.19 9.73 -5.44
CA ILE A 120 10.76 9.70 -4.09
C ILE A 120 9.95 8.76 -3.18
N ALA A 121 8.63 8.83 -3.24
CA ALA A 121 7.76 7.94 -2.45
C ALA A 121 7.89 6.47 -2.88
N ILE A 122 8.00 6.19 -4.19
CA ILE A 122 8.21 4.83 -4.69
C ILE A 122 9.57 4.29 -4.24
N ALA A 123 10.63 5.13 -4.30
CA ALA A 123 11.95 4.74 -3.80
C ALA A 123 11.94 4.45 -2.29
N ALA A 124 11.19 5.22 -1.51
CA ALA A 124 11.00 4.97 -0.09
C ALA A 124 10.22 3.67 0.18
N CYS A 125 9.21 3.35 -0.64
CA CYS A 125 8.51 2.08 -0.58
C CYS A 125 9.45 0.90 -0.91
N ASP A 126 10.19 0.98 -2.01
CA ASP A 126 11.18 -0.02 -2.39
C ASP A 126 12.24 -0.24 -1.30
N LEU A 127 12.62 0.83 -0.59
CA LEU A 127 13.55 0.77 0.54
C LEU A 127 12.97 -0.08 1.68
N ALA A 128 11.71 0.16 2.07
CA ALA A 128 11.03 -0.61 3.10
C ALA A 128 10.91 -2.11 2.72
N GLU A 129 10.62 -2.39 1.45
CA GLU A 129 10.52 -3.76 0.93
C GLU A 129 11.86 -4.50 0.98
N VAL A 130 12.95 -3.82 0.60
CA VAL A 130 14.33 -4.35 0.67
C VAL A 130 14.70 -4.68 2.11
N ILE A 131 14.49 -3.73 3.01
CA ILE A 131 14.80 -3.89 4.44
C ILE A 131 13.97 -5.01 5.04
N GLY A 132 12.64 -5.00 4.85
CA GLY A 132 11.76 -6.03 5.40
C GLY A 132 12.09 -7.45 4.91
N SER A 133 12.39 -7.59 3.60
CA SER A 133 12.83 -8.87 3.04
C SER A 133 14.20 -9.31 3.59
N ALA A 134 15.13 -8.37 3.75
CA ALA A 134 16.46 -8.67 4.32
C ALA A 134 16.36 -9.10 5.80
N ILE A 135 15.49 -8.44 6.58
CA ILE A 135 15.18 -8.83 7.95
C ILE A 135 14.61 -10.26 7.98
N ALA A 136 13.62 -10.55 7.12
CA ALA A 136 13.03 -11.89 7.05
C ALA A 136 14.07 -12.98 6.72
N LEU A 137 14.98 -12.71 5.77
CA LEU A 137 16.07 -13.62 5.43
C LEU A 137 17.06 -13.80 6.60
N ASN A 138 17.34 -12.74 7.35
CA ASN A 138 18.16 -12.81 8.54
C ASN A 138 17.50 -13.68 9.62
N LEU A 139 16.22 -13.45 9.90
CA LEU A 139 15.46 -14.15 10.92
C LEU A 139 15.28 -15.64 10.62
N LEU A 140 15.00 -16.00 9.37
CA LEU A 140 14.73 -17.39 8.97
C LEU A 140 15.99 -18.21 8.71
N PHE A 141 17.00 -17.60 8.10
CA PHE A 141 18.17 -18.30 7.57
C PHE A 141 19.50 -17.82 8.17
N HIS A 142 19.46 -16.88 9.12
CA HIS A 142 20.64 -16.26 9.76
C HIS A 142 21.60 -15.62 8.74
N ILE A 143 21.06 -15.13 7.62
CA ILE A 143 21.81 -14.39 6.60
C ILE A 143 22.05 -12.97 7.13
N PRO A 144 23.31 -12.48 7.20
CA PRO A 144 23.58 -11.09 7.60
C PRO A 144 22.78 -10.09 6.79
N LEU A 145 22.24 -9.02 7.42
CA LEU A 145 21.37 -8.03 6.77
C LEU A 145 21.96 -7.47 5.48
N THR A 146 23.26 -7.18 5.46
CA THR A 146 23.98 -6.71 4.27
C THR A 146 23.85 -7.68 3.09
N TRP A 147 24.00 -8.98 3.31
CA TRP A 147 23.80 -10.00 2.29
C TRP A 147 22.33 -10.18 1.93
N GLY A 148 21.43 -10.07 2.93
CA GLY A 148 19.99 -10.06 2.72
C GLY A 148 19.58 -8.95 1.72
N ILE A 149 20.08 -7.72 1.90
CA ILE A 149 19.88 -6.59 1.01
C ILE A 149 20.39 -6.87 -0.42
N VAL A 150 21.55 -7.48 -0.56
CA VAL A 150 22.10 -7.86 -1.87
C VAL A 150 21.25 -8.94 -2.54
N ILE A 151 20.83 -9.97 -1.78
CA ILE A 151 19.97 -11.06 -2.31
C ILE A 151 18.64 -10.54 -2.78
N THR A 152 18.01 -9.61 -2.03
CA THR A 152 16.72 -9.01 -2.43
C THR A 152 16.83 -8.17 -3.71
N THR A 153 18.03 -7.76 -4.11
CA THR A 153 18.22 -7.12 -5.42
C THR A 153 18.01 -8.11 -6.57
N ALA A 154 18.28 -9.39 -6.36
CA ALA A 154 18.10 -10.43 -7.36
C ALA A 154 16.63 -10.84 -7.58
N ASP A 155 15.71 -10.52 -6.66
CA ASP A 155 14.27 -10.77 -6.81
C ASP A 155 13.66 -10.04 -8.02
N VAL A 156 14.26 -8.91 -8.42
CA VAL A 156 13.97 -8.22 -9.68
C VAL A 156 13.96 -9.17 -10.88
N LEU A 157 14.92 -10.09 -10.96
CA LEU A 157 15.00 -11.06 -12.06
C LEU A 157 13.82 -12.04 -12.03
N LEU A 158 13.44 -12.51 -10.84
CA LEU A 158 12.29 -13.38 -10.64
C LEU A 158 10.99 -12.72 -11.13
N ILE A 159 10.81 -11.48 -10.76
CA ILE A 159 9.60 -10.71 -11.12
C ILE A 159 9.54 -10.47 -12.65
N LEU A 160 10.65 -10.18 -13.29
CA LEU A 160 10.72 -10.05 -14.75
C LEU A 160 10.34 -11.35 -15.45
N MET A 161 10.78 -12.49 -14.93
CA MET A 161 10.40 -13.80 -15.44
C MET A 161 8.89 -14.06 -15.29
N LEU A 162 8.29 -13.61 -14.19
CA LEU A 162 6.86 -13.75 -13.95
C LEU A 162 6.01 -12.87 -14.87
N GLN A 163 6.45 -11.63 -15.12
CA GLN A 163 5.76 -10.74 -16.06
C GLN A 163 5.69 -11.33 -17.48
N ALA A 164 6.71 -12.07 -17.91
CA ALA A 164 6.72 -12.72 -19.21
C ALA A 164 5.63 -13.79 -19.38
N ARG A 165 5.08 -14.33 -18.28
CA ARG A 165 4.01 -15.35 -18.27
C ARG A 165 2.60 -14.76 -18.34
N GLY A 166 2.45 -13.44 -18.24
CA GLY A 166 1.18 -12.74 -18.34
C GLY A 166 0.62 -12.28 -17.00
N PHE A 167 -0.27 -11.29 -17.06
CA PHE A 167 -0.75 -10.54 -15.88
C PHE A 167 -1.51 -11.41 -14.86
N ARG A 168 -2.30 -12.40 -15.34
CA ARG A 168 -3.02 -13.34 -14.46
C ARG A 168 -2.10 -14.20 -13.58
N TRP A 169 -0.90 -14.52 -14.05
CA TRP A 169 0.07 -15.24 -13.23
C TRP A 169 0.55 -14.40 -12.05
N ILE A 170 0.81 -13.10 -12.28
CA ILE A 170 1.18 -12.17 -11.21
C ILE A 170 0.06 -12.08 -10.19
N GLU A 171 -1.19 -11.89 -10.62
CA GLU A 171 -2.36 -11.84 -9.73
C GLU A 171 -2.50 -13.12 -8.89
N SER A 172 -2.25 -14.28 -9.48
CA SER A 172 -2.35 -15.57 -8.78
C SER A 172 -1.25 -15.76 -7.73
N ILE A 173 -0.02 -15.33 -8.01
CA ILE A 173 1.09 -15.39 -7.06
C ILE A 173 0.83 -14.43 -5.90
N VAL A 174 0.42 -13.21 -6.20
CA VAL A 174 0.03 -12.22 -5.21
C VAL A 174 -1.06 -12.77 -4.29
N ALA A 175 -2.11 -13.36 -4.85
CA ALA A 175 -3.16 -14.00 -4.07
C ALA A 175 -2.62 -15.13 -3.18
N GLY A 176 -1.77 -15.99 -3.72
CA GLY A 176 -1.15 -17.09 -2.96
C GLY A 176 -0.33 -16.59 -1.77
N LEU A 177 0.47 -15.55 -1.96
CA LEU A 177 1.26 -14.95 -0.88
C LEU A 177 0.38 -14.28 0.19
N ILE A 178 -0.72 -13.60 -0.20
CA ILE A 178 -1.70 -13.06 0.76
C ILE A 178 -2.30 -14.17 1.62
N PHE A 179 -2.69 -15.30 1.02
CA PHE A 179 -3.25 -16.42 1.78
C PHE A 179 -2.21 -17.07 2.70
N ILE A 180 -0.93 -17.10 2.33
CA ILE A 180 0.15 -17.55 3.22
C ILE A 180 0.23 -16.61 4.43
N ILE A 181 0.30 -15.29 4.22
CA ILE A 181 0.36 -14.30 5.30
C ILE A 181 -0.86 -14.43 6.22
N LEU A 182 -2.06 -14.52 5.65
CA LEU A 182 -3.29 -14.69 6.41
C LEU A 182 -3.26 -15.96 7.25
N GLY A 183 -2.84 -17.09 6.67
CA GLY A 183 -2.71 -18.37 7.37
C GLY A 183 -1.71 -18.31 8.53
N CYS A 184 -0.58 -17.64 8.33
CA CYS A 184 0.40 -17.40 9.38
C CYS A 184 -0.19 -16.61 10.55
N PHE A 185 -0.88 -15.49 10.28
CA PHE A 185 -1.48 -14.68 11.36
C PHE A 185 -2.67 -15.35 12.03
N VAL A 186 -3.47 -16.15 11.32
CA VAL A 186 -4.51 -16.96 11.96
C VAL A 186 -3.87 -17.94 12.96
N TYR A 187 -2.77 -18.58 12.60
CA TYR A 187 -2.03 -19.45 13.50
C TYR A 187 -1.51 -18.70 14.75
N GLU A 188 -0.89 -17.54 14.55
CA GLU A 188 -0.35 -16.69 15.64
C GLU A 188 -1.46 -16.21 16.60
N LEU A 189 -2.61 -15.79 16.07
CA LEU A 189 -3.75 -15.36 16.88
C LEU A 189 -4.36 -16.51 17.70
N ILE A 190 -4.41 -17.73 17.15
CA ILE A 190 -4.92 -18.89 17.89
C ILE A 190 -4.02 -19.19 19.08
N ILE A 191 -2.69 -19.07 18.94
CA ILE A 191 -1.75 -19.37 20.02
C ILE A 191 -1.69 -18.24 21.04
N SER A 192 -1.74 -16.99 20.61
CA SER A 192 -1.64 -15.81 21.50
C SER A 192 -2.90 -15.59 22.35
N GLN A 193 -4.02 -16.20 21.99
CA GLN A 193 -5.31 -16.15 22.74
C GLN A 193 -5.70 -14.72 23.18
N PRO A 194 -5.84 -13.76 22.25
CA PRO A 194 -6.10 -12.39 22.58
C PRO A 194 -7.49 -12.21 23.22
N SER A 195 -7.65 -11.17 24.04
CA SER A 195 -8.93 -10.81 24.66
C SER A 195 -9.91 -10.25 23.62
N ILE A 196 -10.94 -11.03 23.28
CA ILE A 196 -11.95 -10.64 22.29
C ILE A 196 -12.68 -9.34 22.70
N SER A 197 -12.99 -9.17 24.00
CA SER A 197 -13.65 -7.97 24.51
C SER A 197 -12.81 -6.71 24.34
N GLU A 198 -11.49 -6.81 24.54
CA GLU A 198 -10.55 -5.70 24.37
C GLU A 198 -10.33 -5.36 22.89
N ILE A 199 -10.34 -6.35 22.00
CA ILE A 199 -10.31 -6.15 20.56
C ILE A 199 -11.49 -5.28 20.11
N PHE A 200 -12.72 -5.63 20.50
CA PHE A 200 -13.90 -4.82 20.16
C PHE A 200 -13.87 -3.44 20.81
N GLY A 201 -13.36 -3.33 22.04
CA GLY A 201 -13.14 -2.05 22.71
C GLY A 201 -12.14 -1.15 21.97
N GLY A 202 -11.06 -1.74 21.46
CA GLY A 202 -10.03 -1.03 20.67
C GLY A 202 -10.49 -0.58 19.29
N MET A 203 -11.57 -1.17 18.74
CA MET A 203 -12.17 -0.70 17.48
C MET A 203 -12.97 0.61 17.63
N VAL A 204 -13.25 1.04 18.86
CA VAL A 204 -13.93 2.31 19.13
C VAL A 204 -12.87 3.41 19.33
N PRO A 205 -12.93 4.52 18.55
CA PRO A 205 -11.98 5.60 18.69
C PRO A 205 -11.97 6.22 20.10
N GLN A 206 -10.79 6.29 20.70
CA GLN A 206 -10.62 6.85 22.05
C GLN A 206 -9.98 8.25 21.97
N LYS A 207 -10.34 9.12 22.91
CA LYS A 207 -9.82 10.50 22.96
C LYS A 207 -8.31 10.54 23.23
N GLU A 208 -7.79 9.52 23.88
CA GLU A 208 -6.37 9.36 24.22
C GLU A 208 -5.48 9.38 22.99
N ILE A 209 -5.98 8.87 21.84
CA ILE A 209 -5.25 8.88 20.56
C ILE A 209 -4.80 10.29 20.16
N ILE A 210 -5.64 11.29 20.46
CA ILE A 210 -5.35 12.70 20.13
C ILE A 210 -4.62 13.42 21.29
N GLN A 211 -4.84 12.98 22.52
CA GLN A 211 -4.32 13.64 23.72
C GLN A 211 -2.89 13.22 24.07
N ASN A 212 -2.49 11.99 23.69
CA ASN A 212 -1.15 11.46 23.91
C ASN A 212 -0.30 11.68 22.65
N PRO A 213 0.76 12.52 22.69
CA PRO A 213 1.58 12.81 21.52
C PRO A 213 2.24 11.57 20.89
N ALA A 214 2.74 10.65 21.71
CA ALA A 214 3.37 9.41 21.22
C ALA A 214 2.33 8.49 20.53
N MET A 215 1.14 8.37 21.10
CA MET A 215 0.05 7.59 20.49
C MET A 215 -0.42 8.23 19.18
N LEU A 216 -0.53 9.56 19.14
CA LEU A 216 -0.90 10.30 17.93
C LEU A 216 0.16 10.13 16.83
N TYR A 217 1.44 10.16 17.17
CA TYR A 217 2.53 9.95 16.23
C TYR A 217 2.42 8.57 15.56
N ILE A 218 2.25 7.50 16.33
CA ILE A 218 2.08 6.15 15.79
C ILE A 218 0.76 6.03 15.01
N ALA A 219 -0.32 6.66 15.46
CA ALA A 219 -1.59 6.68 14.74
C ALA A 219 -1.46 7.30 13.34
N ILE A 220 -0.68 8.39 13.22
CA ILE A 220 -0.38 9.02 11.93
C ILE A 220 0.51 8.11 11.09
N GLY A 221 1.47 7.43 11.71
CA GLY A 221 2.30 6.41 11.05
C GLY A 221 1.45 5.28 10.45
N ILE A 222 0.52 4.72 11.22
CA ILE A 222 -0.44 3.69 10.75
C ILE A 222 -1.28 4.21 9.58
N LEU A 223 -1.80 5.45 9.67
CA LEU A 223 -2.57 6.04 8.57
C LEU A 223 -1.73 6.19 7.31
N GLY A 224 -0.51 6.71 7.43
CA GLY A 224 0.42 6.93 6.32
C GLY A 224 0.87 5.63 5.67
N ALA A 225 1.21 4.64 6.48
CA ALA A 225 1.56 3.30 6.02
C ALA A 225 0.37 2.59 5.35
N THR A 226 -0.85 2.75 5.88
CA THR A 226 -2.05 2.11 5.34
C THR A 226 -2.48 2.75 4.01
N VAL A 227 -2.56 4.08 3.90
CA VAL A 227 -3.06 4.74 2.69
C VAL A 227 -1.90 5.13 1.77
N MET A 228 -1.39 4.17 1.03
CA MET A 228 -0.23 4.38 0.15
C MET A 228 -0.56 5.14 -1.12
N PRO A 229 0.16 6.24 -1.41
CA PRO A 229 -0.11 7.07 -2.59
C PRO A 229 0.10 6.35 -3.92
N HIS A 230 1.16 5.55 -4.05
CA HIS A 230 1.48 4.85 -5.29
C HIS A 230 0.39 3.82 -5.68
N ASN A 231 -0.35 3.27 -4.72
CA ASN A 231 -1.48 2.38 -4.97
C ASN A 231 -2.67 3.08 -5.64
N LEU A 232 -2.83 4.40 -5.48
CA LEU A 232 -3.86 5.16 -6.19
C LEU A 232 -3.53 5.27 -7.69
N TYR A 233 -2.24 5.46 -8.03
CA TYR A 233 -1.76 5.42 -9.41
C TYR A 233 -1.89 4.02 -9.99
N LEU A 234 -1.43 3.01 -9.25
CA LEU A 234 -1.47 1.61 -9.67
C LEU A 234 -2.91 1.18 -10.00
N HIS A 235 -3.87 1.39 -9.09
CA HIS A 235 -5.24 0.91 -9.29
C HIS A 235 -5.93 1.55 -10.49
N SER A 236 -5.78 2.86 -10.65
CA SER A 236 -6.35 3.59 -11.78
C SER A 236 -5.82 3.10 -13.14
N SER A 237 -4.63 2.50 -13.16
CA SER A 237 -4.05 1.87 -14.35
C SER A 237 -4.49 0.41 -14.51
N ILE A 238 -4.28 -0.45 -13.48
CA ILE A 238 -4.49 -1.89 -13.62
C ILE A 238 -5.97 -2.28 -13.78
N VAL A 239 -6.92 -1.46 -13.34
CA VAL A 239 -8.33 -1.68 -13.64
C VAL A 239 -8.61 -1.68 -15.15
N GLN A 240 -7.79 -0.99 -15.94
CA GLN A 240 -7.89 -0.92 -17.39
C GLN A 240 -7.36 -2.17 -18.11
N THR A 241 -6.77 -3.13 -17.39
CA THR A 241 -6.41 -4.45 -17.95
C THR A 241 -7.64 -5.29 -18.29
N ARG A 242 -8.80 -4.93 -17.73
CA ARG A 242 -10.09 -5.59 -18.02
C ARG A 242 -10.72 -5.05 -19.29
N GLY A 243 -11.08 -5.98 -20.18
CA GLY A 243 -11.74 -5.67 -21.46
C GLY A 243 -13.25 -5.50 -21.32
N TYR A 244 -13.70 -4.51 -20.53
CA TYR A 244 -15.11 -4.17 -20.37
C TYR A 244 -15.64 -3.32 -21.55
N GLU A 245 -16.96 -3.31 -21.76
CA GLU A 245 -17.59 -2.47 -22.78
C GLU A 245 -17.52 -0.97 -22.40
N ARG A 246 -17.18 -0.11 -23.39
CA ARG A 246 -16.99 1.34 -23.16
C ARG A 246 -18.29 2.13 -23.11
N THR A 247 -19.44 1.46 -23.10
CA THR A 247 -20.75 2.07 -22.91
C THR A 247 -20.96 2.53 -21.46
N SER A 248 -21.92 3.41 -21.21
CA SER A 248 -22.29 3.82 -19.85
C SER A 248 -22.65 2.66 -18.96
N GLU A 249 -23.34 1.65 -19.48
CA GLU A 249 -23.71 0.44 -18.75
C GLU A 249 -22.48 -0.42 -18.44
N GLY A 250 -21.61 -0.67 -19.43
CA GLY A 250 -20.36 -1.43 -19.23
C GLY A 250 -19.42 -0.75 -18.24
N LYS A 251 -19.31 0.58 -18.25
CA LYS A 251 -18.54 1.34 -17.26
C LYS A 251 -19.13 1.22 -15.84
N ARG A 252 -20.47 1.28 -15.71
CA ARG A 252 -21.14 1.06 -14.40
C ARG A 252 -20.88 -0.35 -13.86
N GLU A 253 -20.97 -1.36 -14.73
CA GLU A 253 -20.66 -2.75 -14.37
C GLU A 253 -19.20 -2.90 -13.95
N ALA A 254 -18.26 -2.35 -14.71
CA ALA A 254 -16.84 -2.39 -14.40
C ALA A 254 -16.52 -1.73 -13.05
N ILE A 255 -17.05 -0.53 -12.78
CA ILE A 255 -16.88 0.15 -11.49
C ILE A 255 -17.45 -0.70 -10.36
N LYS A 256 -18.65 -1.28 -10.53
CA LYS A 256 -19.28 -2.12 -9.51
C LYS A 256 -18.41 -3.32 -9.13
N PHE A 257 -18.00 -4.12 -10.10
CA PHE A 257 -17.23 -5.34 -9.83
C PHE A 257 -15.81 -5.03 -9.34
N ALA A 258 -15.14 -4.03 -9.91
CA ALA A 258 -13.83 -3.62 -9.43
C ALA A 258 -13.89 -3.03 -8.01
N THR A 259 -14.96 -2.30 -7.65
CA THR A 259 -15.16 -1.83 -6.27
C THR A 259 -15.39 -2.98 -5.30
N ILE A 260 -16.17 -4.00 -5.67
CA ILE A 260 -16.38 -5.18 -4.84
C ILE A 260 -15.06 -5.93 -4.64
N ASP A 261 -14.28 -6.15 -5.70
CA ASP A 261 -12.95 -6.78 -5.64
C ASP A 261 -12.01 -6.00 -4.71
N SER A 262 -11.92 -4.70 -4.89
CA SER A 262 -11.08 -3.83 -4.07
C SER A 262 -11.51 -3.81 -2.60
N THR A 263 -12.81 -3.68 -2.32
CA THR A 263 -13.34 -3.66 -0.95
C THR A 263 -13.05 -4.97 -0.23
N PHE A 264 -13.31 -6.11 -0.89
CA PHE A 264 -13.01 -7.43 -0.32
C PHE A 264 -11.52 -7.59 -0.04
N SER A 265 -10.67 -7.20 -0.98
CA SER A 265 -9.22 -7.33 -0.85
C SER A 265 -8.65 -6.41 0.25
N LEU A 266 -9.15 -5.18 0.37
CA LEU A 266 -8.78 -4.27 1.46
C LEU A 266 -9.30 -4.74 2.83
N MET A 267 -10.43 -5.45 2.88
CA MET A 267 -10.85 -6.11 4.12
C MET A 267 -9.87 -7.21 4.54
N LEU A 268 -9.30 -7.98 3.61
CA LEU A 268 -8.23 -8.94 3.93
C LEU A 268 -6.99 -8.23 4.48
N ALA A 269 -6.57 -7.11 3.88
CA ALA A 269 -5.47 -6.31 4.39
C ALA A 269 -5.76 -5.75 5.79
N PHE A 270 -6.98 -5.27 6.03
CA PHE A 270 -7.43 -4.85 7.36
C PHE A 270 -7.26 -5.95 8.39
N PHE A 271 -7.71 -7.18 8.09
CA PHE A 271 -7.58 -8.31 9.01
C PHE A 271 -6.12 -8.65 9.29
N ILE A 272 -5.22 -8.56 8.30
CA ILE A 272 -3.80 -8.82 8.49
C ILE A 272 -3.18 -7.75 9.39
N ASN A 273 -3.37 -6.46 9.11
CA ASN A 273 -2.84 -5.37 9.95
C ASN A 273 -3.43 -5.41 11.37
N ALA A 274 -4.74 -5.62 11.49
CA ALA A 274 -5.36 -5.81 12.79
C ALA A 274 -4.75 -7.01 13.54
N ALA A 275 -4.47 -8.13 12.84
CA ALA A 275 -3.86 -9.31 13.44
C ALA A 275 -2.43 -9.03 13.94
N ILE A 276 -1.63 -8.24 13.20
CA ILE A 276 -0.28 -7.82 13.63
C ILE A 276 -0.37 -7.02 14.93
N LEU A 277 -1.21 -5.98 14.96
CA LEU A 277 -1.40 -5.16 16.15
C LEU A 277 -1.96 -5.97 17.31
N ILE A 278 -2.96 -6.83 17.09
CA ILE A 278 -3.55 -7.71 18.10
C ILE A 278 -2.50 -8.67 18.65
N LEU A 279 -1.68 -9.28 17.80
CA LEU A 279 -0.59 -10.16 18.22
C LEU A 279 0.40 -9.41 19.12
N ALA A 280 0.84 -8.21 18.70
CA ALA A 280 1.76 -7.39 19.49
C ALA A 280 1.14 -6.97 20.84
N ALA A 281 -0.14 -6.61 20.86
CA ALA A 281 -0.87 -6.29 22.08
C ALA A 281 -0.98 -7.49 23.02
N ALA A 282 -1.39 -8.64 22.51
CA ALA A 282 -1.60 -9.85 23.30
C ALA A 282 -0.29 -10.48 23.83
N THR A 283 0.83 -10.28 23.10
CA THR A 283 2.12 -10.87 23.49
C THR A 283 3.01 -9.88 24.24
N PHE A 284 3.29 -8.72 23.68
CA PHE A 284 4.28 -7.79 24.22
C PHE A 284 3.67 -6.83 25.26
N HIS A 285 2.55 -6.19 24.95
CA HIS A 285 1.90 -5.24 25.88
C HIS A 285 1.50 -5.90 27.20
N ILE A 286 0.85 -7.07 27.14
CA ILE A 286 0.38 -7.81 28.31
C ILE A 286 1.57 -8.34 29.14
N SER A 287 2.67 -8.77 28.50
CA SER A 287 3.88 -9.21 29.20
C SER A 287 4.75 -8.08 29.74
N GLY A 288 4.35 -6.81 29.57
CA GLY A 288 5.07 -5.63 30.07
C GLY A 288 6.19 -5.12 29.15
N ASN A 289 6.40 -5.75 28.01
CA ASN A 289 7.41 -5.36 27.00
C ASN A 289 6.85 -4.29 26.06
N LYS A 290 6.69 -3.06 26.56
CA LYS A 290 6.01 -1.97 25.84
C LYS A 290 6.89 -1.26 24.81
N ASP A 291 8.18 -1.48 24.82
CA ASP A 291 9.13 -0.78 23.94
C ASP A 291 9.51 -1.62 22.70
N VAL A 292 8.74 -2.69 22.41
CA VAL A 292 8.98 -3.51 21.21
C VAL A 292 8.43 -2.79 19.99
N ALA A 293 9.28 -2.03 19.33
CA ALA A 293 8.98 -1.36 18.07
C ALA A 293 9.69 -2.03 16.87
N ASP A 294 10.69 -2.84 17.15
CA ASP A 294 11.53 -3.51 16.17
C ASP A 294 10.96 -4.89 15.79
N ILE A 295 10.87 -5.15 14.48
CA ILE A 295 10.43 -6.43 13.92
C ILE A 295 11.34 -7.58 14.35
N HIS A 296 12.66 -7.33 14.49
CA HIS A 296 13.63 -8.32 14.92
C HIS A 296 13.40 -8.72 16.37
N ASP A 297 13.17 -7.75 17.26
CA ASP A 297 12.87 -8.03 18.66
C ASP A 297 11.53 -8.75 18.82
N ALA A 298 10.51 -8.33 18.05
CA ALA A 298 9.23 -9.04 18.00
C ALA A 298 9.42 -10.53 17.66
N TYR A 299 10.20 -10.84 16.62
CA TYR A 299 10.52 -12.23 16.23
C TYR A 299 11.20 -13.01 17.35
N LYS A 300 12.24 -12.45 17.99
CA LYS A 300 12.98 -13.11 19.07
C LYS A 300 12.12 -13.40 20.28
N MET A 301 11.17 -12.51 20.58
CA MET A 301 10.34 -12.59 21.77
C MET A 301 9.10 -13.48 21.58
N LEU A 302 8.64 -13.70 20.36
CA LEU A 302 7.44 -14.50 20.10
C LEU A 302 7.57 -15.94 20.59
N ALA A 303 8.67 -16.64 20.26
CA ALA A 303 8.85 -18.03 20.64
C ALA A 303 8.91 -18.24 22.17
N PRO A 304 9.68 -17.46 22.96
CA PRO A 304 9.67 -17.55 24.42
C PRO A 304 8.31 -17.24 25.05
N ILE A 305 7.61 -16.23 24.55
CA ILE A 305 6.32 -15.78 25.13
C ILE A 305 5.21 -16.79 24.81
N LEU A 306 5.12 -17.24 23.57
CA LEU A 306 4.09 -18.17 23.12
C LEU A 306 4.41 -19.64 23.40
N GLY A 307 5.61 -19.94 23.89
CA GLY A 307 6.04 -21.30 24.27
C GLY A 307 6.26 -22.25 23.09
N THR A 308 6.40 -21.73 21.87
CA THR A 308 6.62 -22.53 20.66
C THR A 308 7.56 -21.85 19.67
N SER A 309 8.61 -22.58 19.24
CA SER A 309 9.53 -22.09 18.21
C SER A 309 8.87 -21.90 16.84
N ALA A 310 7.74 -22.55 16.59
CA ALA A 310 6.99 -22.40 15.35
C ALA A 310 6.45 -20.98 15.17
N ALA A 311 6.11 -20.27 16.27
CA ALA A 311 5.61 -18.91 16.20
C ALA A 311 6.60 -17.96 15.48
N SER A 312 7.85 -17.90 15.94
CA SER A 312 8.86 -17.07 15.28
C SER A 312 9.08 -17.44 13.81
N ILE A 313 9.13 -18.73 13.47
CA ILE A 313 9.29 -19.15 12.07
C ILE A 313 8.10 -18.71 11.21
N VAL A 314 6.87 -18.88 11.69
CA VAL A 314 5.65 -18.50 10.99
C VAL A 314 5.60 -17.00 10.78
N PHE A 315 5.97 -16.19 11.77
CA PHE A 315 6.11 -14.75 11.67
C PHE A 315 7.13 -14.34 10.59
N GLY A 316 8.34 -14.96 10.59
CA GLY A 316 9.37 -14.70 9.59
C GLY A 316 8.93 -15.08 8.17
N VAL A 317 8.21 -16.19 7.99
CA VAL A 317 7.63 -16.60 6.69
C VAL A 317 6.60 -15.60 6.21
N ALA A 318 5.74 -15.09 7.10
CA ALA A 318 4.76 -14.08 6.76
C ALA A 318 5.43 -12.75 6.35
N LEU A 319 6.48 -12.33 7.05
CA LEU A 319 7.26 -11.13 6.73
C LEU A 319 7.96 -11.26 5.36
N LEU A 320 8.57 -12.42 5.08
CA LEU A 320 9.20 -12.66 3.77
C LEU A 320 8.16 -12.64 2.64
N ALA A 321 7.02 -13.27 2.85
CA ALA A 321 5.92 -13.26 1.88
C ALA A 321 5.38 -11.83 1.65
N SER A 322 5.27 -11.02 2.70
CA SER A 322 4.88 -9.61 2.63
C SER A 322 5.86 -8.79 1.80
N GLY A 323 7.15 -8.84 2.11
CA GLY A 323 8.19 -8.11 1.38
C GLY A 323 8.25 -8.49 -0.10
N GLN A 324 8.20 -9.79 -0.42
CA GLN A 324 8.19 -10.26 -1.81
C GLN A 324 6.93 -9.83 -2.57
N ASN A 325 5.79 -9.85 -1.90
CA ASN A 325 4.52 -9.45 -2.49
C ASN A 325 4.50 -7.95 -2.82
N SER A 326 4.95 -7.10 -1.89
CA SER A 326 5.04 -5.65 -2.07
C SER A 326 5.98 -5.28 -3.21
N THR A 327 7.12 -5.96 -3.34
CA THR A 327 8.07 -5.76 -4.44
C THR A 327 7.42 -5.96 -5.83
N LEU A 328 6.49 -6.91 -5.96
CA LEU A 328 5.74 -7.12 -7.21
C LEU A 328 4.90 -5.89 -7.58
N THR A 329 4.20 -5.33 -6.62
CA THR A 329 3.25 -4.22 -6.84
C THR A 329 3.95 -2.87 -6.93
N GLY A 330 4.97 -2.61 -6.09
CA GLY A 330 5.81 -1.42 -6.14
C GLY A 330 6.46 -1.22 -7.49
N THR A 331 6.94 -2.30 -8.10
CA THR A 331 7.48 -2.25 -9.45
C THR A 331 6.48 -1.81 -10.51
N LEU A 332 5.27 -2.36 -10.48
CA LEU A 332 4.23 -1.98 -11.45
C LEU A 332 3.81 -0.53 -11.23
N ALA A 333 3.67 -0.11 -9.97
CA ALA A 333 3.34 1.27 -9.63
C ALA A 333 4.37 2.24 -10.19
N GLY A 334 5.63 1.95 -9.97
CA GLY A 334 6.71 2.73 -10.50
C GLY A 334 6.70 2.80 -12.04
N GLN A 335 6.43 1.72 -12.79
CA GLN A 335 6.32 1.75 -14.24
C GLN A 335 5.17 2.66 -14.70
N ILE A 336 4.00 2.56 -14.04
CA ILE A 336 2.83 3.38 -14.34
C ILE A 336 3.13 4.87 -14.12
N VAL A 337 3.77 5.20 -13.01
CA VAL A 337 4.10 6.58 -12.66
C VAL A 337 5.02 7.21 -13.71
N MET A 338 6.08 6.53 -14.09
CA MET A 338 6.99 7.06 -15.11
C MET A 338 6.33 7.18 -16.49
N GLU A 339 5.63 6.14 -16.95
CA GLU A 339 4.95 6.17 -18.24
C GLU A 339 3.81 7.19 -18.23
N GLY A 340 3.07 7.29 -17.11
CA GLY A 340 1.95 8.20 -16.97
C GLY A 340 2.38 9.67 -16.96
N PHE A 341 3.31 10.07 -16.10
CA PHE A 341 3.74 11.45 -15.96
C PHE A 341 4.61 11.94 -17.12
N LEU A 342 5.58 11.13 -17.56
CA LEU A 342 6.61 11.56 -18.52
C LEU A 342 6.38 11.01 -19.93
N ASN A 343 5.48 10.04 -20.11
CA ASN A 343 5.31 9.31 -21.37
C ASN A 343 6.61 8.67 -21.89
N ILE A 344 7.52 8.30 -20.97
CA ILE A 344 8.79 7.65 -21.29
C ILE A 344 8.60 6.13 -21.12
N LYS A 345 8.82 5.38 -22.18
CA LYS A 345 8.79 3.92 -22.18
C LYS A 345 10.21 3.39 -22.09
N LEU A 346 10.67 3.13 -20.88
CA LEU A 346 11.90 2.35 -20.67
C LEU A 346 11.57 0.85 -20.70
N LYS A 347 12.57 0.05 -21.08
CA LYS A 347 12.44 -1.40 -20.90
C LYS A 347 12.20 -1.72 -19.42
N PRO A 348 11.20 -2.55 -19.08
CA PRO A 348 10.80 -2.78 -17.68
C PRO A 348 11.98 -3.16 -16.75
N TRP A 349 12.91 -3.98 -17.25
CA TRP A 349 14.07 -4.41 -16.47
C TRP A 349 15.03 -3.24 -16.12
N LEU A 350 15.27 -2.34 -17.09
CA LEU A 350 16.21 -1.21 -16.88
C LEU A 350 15.65 -0.23 -15.85
N ARG A 351 14.37 0.08 -15.99
CA ARG A 351 13.70 0.96 -15.05
C ARG A 351 13.73 0.38 -13.63
N ARG A 352 13.38 -0.89 -13.49
CA ARG A 352 13.37 -1.58 -12.22
C ARG A 352 14.77 -1.61 -11.58
N LEU A 353 15.79 -1.86 -12.38
CA LEU A 353 17.17 -1.83 -11.89
C LEU A 353 17.53 -0.46 -11.33
N ILE A 354 17.12 0.64 -12.00
CA ILE A 354 17.39 2.00 -11.54
C ILE A 354 16.67 2.26 -10.19
N THR A 355 15.37 2.00 -10.10
CA THR A 355 14.60 2.25 -8.86
C THR A 355 15.12 1.38 -7.72
N ARG A 356 15.44 0.11 -7.98
CA ARG A 356 15.98 -0.80 -6.98
C ARG A 356 17.36 -0.36 -6.48
N LEU A 357 18.24 0.13 -7.35
CA LEU A 357 19.55 0.67 -6.92
C LEU A 357 19.39 1.92 -6.05
N ILE A 358 18.42 2.79 -6.36
CA ILE A 358 18.12 3.98 -5.54
C ILE A 358 17.68 3.57 -4.12
N ALA A 359 16.96 2.48 -3.96
CA ALA A 359 16.53 1.96 -2.67
C ALA A 359 17.64 1.16 -1.94
N VAL A 360 18.31 0.26 -2.68
CA VAL A 360 19.30 -0.66 -2.13
C VAL A 360 20.57 0.06 -1.66
N ILE A 361 21.05 1.08 -2.40
CA ILE A 361 22.30 1.77 -2.05
C ILE A 361 22.20 2.45 -0.67
N PRO A 362 21.18 3.28 -0.35
CA PRO A 362 21.02 3.83 0.98
C PRO A 362 20.87 2.76 2.07
N ALA A 363 20.04 1.72 1.85
CA ALA A 363 19.86 0.64 2.78
C ALA A 363 21.20 -0.06 3.10
N PHE A 364 21.98 -0.37 2.07
CA PHE A 364 23.26 -1.04 2.21
C PHE A 364 24.29 -0.17 2.98
N ILE A 365 24.38 1.12 2.63
CA ILE A 365 25.31 2.06 3.30
C ILE A 365 24.94 2.21 4.78
N VAL A 366 23.66 2.44 5.09
CA VAL A 366 23.21 2.65 6.47
C VAL A 366 23.40 1.37 7.29
N THR A 367 23.09 0.21 6.72
CA THR A 367 23.29 -1.07 7.41
C THR A 367 24.76 -1.34 7.74
N ILE A 368 25.70 -0.94 6.88
CA ILE A 368 27.14 -1.07 7.13
C ILE A 368 27.61 -0.10 8.23
N ILE A 369 27.12 1.14 8.22
CA ILE A 369 27.61 2.20 9.11
C ILE A 369 26.94 2.11 10.49
N TYR A 370 25.62 1.91 10.53
CA TYR A 370 24.79 2.02 11.73
C TYR A 370 24.17 0.70 12.18
N GLY A 371 24.36 -0.42 11.42
CA GLY A 371 23.85 -1.74 11.78
C GLY A 371 22.32 -1.86 11.73
N GLU A 372 21.78 -2.65 12.64
CA GLU A 372 20.33 -2.95 12.68
C GLU A 372 19.50 -1.72 13.06
N GLU A 373 19.92 -0.93 14.04
CA GLU A 373 19.21 0.28 14.50
C GLU A 373 19.03 1.29 13.36
N GLY A 374 20.08 1.63 12.63
CA GLY A 374 19.98 2.55 11.50
C GLY A 374 19.13 2.01 10.35
N THR A 375 19.03 0.70 10.21
CA THR A 375 18.18 0.07 9.22
C THR A 375 16.69 0.23 9.58
N MET A 376 16.36 0.17 10.87
CA MET A 376 15.00 0.40 11.37
C MET A 376 14.59 1.88 11.25
N ASP A 377 15.52 2.81 11.54
CA ASP A 377 15.29 4.24 11.34
C ASP A 377 14.94 4.57 9.88
N LEU A 378 15.63 3.92 8.94
CA LEU A 378 15.30 4.04 7.52
C LEU A 378 13.92 3.49 7.18
N LEU A 379 13.49 2.41 7.81
CA LEU A 379 12.16 1.85 7.61
C LEU A 379 11.09 2.86 8.06
N VAL A 380 11.25 3.45 9.24
CA VAL A 380 10.35 4.49 9.76
C VAL A 380 10.36 5.73 8.86
N LEU A 381 11.54 6.22 8.49
CA LEU A 381 11.69 7.37 7.59
C LEU A 381 10.97 7.14 6.25
N SER A 382 11.02 5.92 5.72
CA SER A 382 10.32 5.59 4.49
C SER A 382 8.81 5.80 4.59
N GLN A 383 8.19 5.47 5.74
CA GLN A 383 6.76 5.67 5.97
C GLN A 383 6.40 7.17 6.11
N VAL A 384 7.27 7.96 6.70
CA VAL A 384 7.11 9.43 6.76
C VAL A 384 7.09 10.02 5.35
N ILE A 385 8.04 9.62 4.49
CA ILE A 385 8.11 10.08 3.09
C ILE A 385 6.85 9.69 2.31
N LEU A 386 6.38 8.44 2.47
CA LEU A 386 5.15 7.95 1.85
C LEU A 386 3.93 8.77 2.28
N SER A 387 3.80 9.02 3.59
CA SER A 387 2.71 9.82 4.15
C SER A 387 2.69 11.24 3.59
N MET A 388 3.85 11.90 3.49
CA MET A 388 3.96 13.25 2.94
C MET A 388 3.46 13.34 1.49
N GLN A 389 3.80 12.35 0.66
CA GLN A 389 3.41 12.33 -0.75
C GLN A 389 1.92 12.07 -0.95
N LEU A 390 1.25 11.43 0.01
CA LEU A 390 -0.16 11.04 -0.08
C LEU A 390 -1.08 12.23 -0.43
N SER A 391 -0.86 13.39 0.16
CA SER A 391 -1.65 14.60 -0.12
C SER A 391 -1.57 15.01 -1.59
N PHE A 392 -0.42 14.84 -2.24
CA PHE A 392 -0.19 15.17 -3.65
C PHE A 392 -0.81 14.16 -4.62
N ALA A 393 -1.17 12.98 -4.16
CA ALA A 393 -1.93 11.99 -4.93
C ALA A 393 -3.45 12.14 -4.73
N VAL A 394 -3.89 12.33 -3.47
CA VAL A 394 -5.31 12.37 -3.11
C VAL A 394 -6.00 13.63 -3.66
N VAL A 395 -5.37 14.81 -3.54
CA VAL A 395 -5.98 16.06 -3.99
C VAL A 395 -6.30 16.04 -5.49
N PRO A 396 -5.36 15.70 -6.41
CA PRO A 396 -5.69 15.56 -7.82
C PRO A 396 -6.77 14.52 -8.11
N LEU A 397 -6.72 13.36 -7.44
CA LEU A 397 -7.71 12.30 -7.60
C LEU A 397 -9.13 12.79 -7.26
N VAL A 398 -9.28 13.49 -6.14
CA VAL A 398 -10.56 14.07 -5.71
C VAL A 398 -11.01 15.17 -6.65
N MET A 399 -10.11 16.04 -7.08
CA MET A 399 -10.42 17.09 -8.08
C MET A 399 -10.98 16.49 -9.37
N PHE A 400 -10.28 15.52 -9.95
CA PHE A 400 -10.68 14.92 -11.23
C PHE A 400 -11.99 14.16 -11.13
N THR A 401 -12.21 13.39 -10.07
CA THR A 401 -13.44 12.59 -9.90
C THR A 401 -14.67 13.42 -9.54
N ASN A 402 -14.47 14.63 -9.02
CA ASN A 402 -15.56 15.59 -8.76
C ASN A 402 -15.99 16.42 -9.97
N GLU A 403 -15.16 16.48 -11.01
CA GLU A 403 -15.38 17.36 -12.16
C GLU A 403 -16.29 16.70 -13.21
N LYS A 404 -17.49 17.29 -13.41
CA LYS A 404 -18.47 16.79 -14.40
C LYS A 404 -17.93 16.82 -15.83
N ALA A 405 -17.07 17.79 -16.17
CA ALA A 405 -16.48 17.88 -17.50
C ALA A 405 -15.62 16.65 -17.83
N LYS A 406 -14.95 16.04 -16.82
CA LYS A 406 -14.08 14.87 -16.97
C LYS A 406 -14.82 13.54 -16.78
N MET A 407 -15.77 13.49 -15.84
CA MET A 407 -16.42 12.26 -15.40
C MET A 407 -17.84 12.08 -15.94
N GLY A 408 -18.42 13.11 -16.57
CA GLY A 408 -19.77 13.05 -17.07
C GLY A 408 -20.81 12.70 -16.00
N GLU A 409 -21.64 11.70 -16.28
CA GLU A 409 -22.65 11.17 -15.35
C GLU A 409 -22.06 10.44 -14.13
N PHE A 410 -20.78 10.05 -14.22
CA PHE A 410 -20.05 9.34 -13.15
C PHE A 410 -19.38 10.28 -12.17
N ALA A 411 -19.49 11.60 -12.29
CA ALA A 411 -18.96 12.54 -11.30
C ALA A 411 -19.49 12.21 -9.89
N ASN A 412 -18.70 12.50 -8.86
CA ASN A 412 -19.08 12.19 -7.50
C ASN A 412 -20.40 12.89 -7.10
N LYS A 413 -21.32 12.13 -6.50
CA LYS A 413 -22.54 12.67 -5.91
C LYS A 413 -22.21 13.58 -4.72
N PRO A 414 -23.08 14.52 -4.33
CA PRO A 414 -22.78 15.52 -3.30
C PRO A 414 -22.26 14.92 -1.97
N LEU A 415 -22.87 13.84 -1.49
CA LEU A 415 -22.46 13.18 -0.24
C LEU A 415 -21.03 12.61 -0.35
N LEU A 416 -20.75 11.90 -1.44
CA LEU A 416 -19.39 11.37 -1.67
C LEU A 416 -18.39 12.51 -1.87
N LYS A 417 -18.77 13.57 -2.59
CA LYS A 417 -17.91 14.75 -2.78
C LYS A 417 -17.52 15.41 -1.46
N ILE A 418 -18.45 15.57 -0.52
CA ILE A 418 -18.17 16.12 0.80
C ILE A 418 -17.27 15.15 1.58
N GLY A 419 -17.62 13.86 1.62
CA GLY A 419 -16.86 12.86 2.36
C GLY A 419 -15.40 12.75 1.89
N VAL A 420 -15.13 12.73 0.59
CA VAL A 420 -13.74 12.65 0.09
C VAL A 420 -12.93 13.92 0.34
N TRP A 421 -13.57 15.10 0.37
CA TRP A 421 -12.86 16.31 0.79
C TRP A 421 -12.55 16.32 2.28
N ILE A 422 -13.45 15.81 3.13
CA ILE A 422 -13.17 15.64 4.57
C ILE A 422 -11.99 14.69 4.76
N ILE A 423 -11.97 13.53 4.09
CA ILE A 423 -10.84 12.58 4.14
C ILE A 423 -9.54 13.29 3.70
N SER A 424 -9.58 14.03 2.58
CA SER A 424 -8.40 14.75 2.08
C SER A 424 -7.87 15.77 3.08
N ILE A 425 -8.76 16.55 3.71
CA ILE A 425 -8.39 17.56 4.70
C ILE A 425 -7.78 16.90 5.94
N ILE A 426 -8.36 15.80 6.43
CA ILE A 426 -7.80 15.04 7.56
C ILE A 426 -6.37 14.58 7.23
N ILE A 427 -6.17 13.95 6.06
CA ILE A 427 -4.85 13.50 5.62
C ILE A 427 -3.85 14.67 5.55
N ILE A 428 -4.23 15.81 4.98
CA ILE A 428 -3.37 17.00 4.88
C ILE A 428 -2.99 17.51 6.26
N ILE A 429 -3.96 17.63 7.18
CA ILE A 429 -3.72 18.12 8.55
C ILE A 429 -2.75 17.18 9.28
N LEU A 430 -2.97 15.87 9.20
CA LEU A 430 -2.12 14.88 9.86
C LEU A 430 -0.71 14.88 9.27
N ASN A 431 -0.56 15.04 7.96
CA ASN A 431 0.75 15.17 7.32
C ASN A 431 1.48 16.46 7.71
N LEU A 432 0.78 17.57 7.80
CA LEU A 432 1.35 18.83 8.30
C LEU A 432 1.79 18.72 9.76
N TYR A 433 1.01 18.04 10.59
CA TYR A 433 1.36 17.77 11.97
C TYR A 433 2.59 16.87 12.08
N LEU A 434 2.68 15.81 11.27
CA LEU A 434 3.85 14.93 11.20
C LEU A 434 5.11 15.71 10.82
N LEU A 435 5.01 16.57 9.79
CA LEU A 435 6.12 17.46 9.41
C LEU A 435 6.53 18.39 10.54
N TYR A 436 5.55 18.99 11.24
CA TYR A 436 5.83 19.85 12.38
C TYR A 436 6.57 19.09 13.48
N GLN A 437 6.13 17.90 13.84
CA GLN A 437 6.79 17.03 14.82
C GLN A 437 8.22 16.67 14.40
N THR A 438 8.40 16.25 13.15
CA THR A 438 9.72 15.80 12.64
C THR A 438 10.75 16.91 12.57
N PHE A 439 10.34 18.16 12.27
CA PHE A 439 11.30 19.26 12.05
C PHE A 439 11.42 20.27 13.19
N PHE A 440 10.42 20.38 14.08
CA PHE A 440 10.35 21.44 15.08
C PHE A 440 10.21 20.97 16.53
N VAL A 441 9.83 19.71 16.75
CA VAL A 441 9.75 19.11 18.08
C VAL A 441 10.87 18.09 18.16
N ASP A 442 12.08 18.55 18.49
CA ASP A 442 13.24 17.69 18.68
C ASP A 442 12.95 16.56 19.68
N ASN A 443 13.26 15.34 19.27
CA ASN A 443 13.37 14.12 20.08
C ASN A 443 12.07 13.55 20.66
N VAL A 444 11.37 12.78 19.85
CA VAL A 444 10.61 11.65 20.40
C VAL A 444 11.26 10.37 19.89
#